data_3f6cbfe5ba56feb7db0e91ec594d02dc
#
_entry.id   3f6cbfe5ba56feb7db0e91ec594d02dc
#
_cell.length_a   1.000
_cell.length_b   1.000
_cell.length_c   1.000
_cell.angle_alpha   90.00
_cell.angle_beta   90.00
_cell.angle_gamma   90.00
#
_symmetry.space_group_name_H-M   'P 1'
#
loop_
_entity.id
_entity.type
_entity.pdbx_description
1 polymer ?
#
loop_
_entity_poly.entity_id
_entity_poly.type
_entity_poly.pdbx_seq_one_letter_code
_entity_poly.pdbx_strand_id
1 'polypeptide(L)'
;VTVLLEAFLPGILKALNTPAETYDMAYSYLAIYILGYLAVYLYLYFTAVLRSFGNSMFQAVAMLVSTILNAILDPIFIHFIGFHGAAIATLLSQVICLVFMLIYLKKKKLFAFKISAFDKNDVLPLIQKAIPSVIQQSIPAISTTFLTALVSTYSVTAIAAYGVTGKLETILFYPAMALNMVLTTIIGQCVGGARYD
;
A
#
# COMPACT_ATOMS: atom_id res chain seq x y z
N VAL A 1 -15.92 -1.69 -0.47
CA VAL A 1 -14.86 -2.11 0.47
C VAL A 1 -14.74 -1.08 1.58
N THR A 2 -14.53 0.22 1.28
CA THR A 2 -14.35 1.28 2.28
C THR A 2 -15.49 1.33 3.31
N VAL A 3 -16.75 1.41 2.84
CA VAL A 3 -17.94 1.44 3.71
C VAL A 3 -18.05 0.17 4.58
N LEU A 4 -17.73 -0.99 4.02
CA LEU A 4 -17.72 -2.25 4.77
C LEU A 4 -16.64 -2.24 5.86
N LEU A 5 -15.41 -1.80 5.53
CA LEU A 5 -14.33 -1.72 6.49
C LEU A 5 -14.67 -0.76 7.64
N GLU A 6 -15.30 0.37 7.34
CA GLU A 6 -15.71 1.35 8.34
C GLU A 6 -16.79 0.79 9.28
N ALA A 7 -17.78 0.05 8.73
CA ALA A 7 -18.80 -0.61 9.52
C ALA A 7 -18.24 -1.72 10.44
N PHE A 8 -17.20 -2.43 10.00
CA PHE A 8 -16.55 -3.48 10.78
C PHE A 8 -15.41 -2.97 11.69
N LEU A 9 -14.98 -1.71 11.56
CA LEU A 9 -13.88 -1.14 12.32
C LEU A 9 -14.00 -1.31 13.84
N PRO A 10 -15.17 -1.08 14.49
CA PRO A 10 -15.31 -1.32 15.92
C PRO A 10 -15.11 -2.80 16.30
N GLY A 11 -15.57 -3.71 15.46
CA GLY A 11 -15.38 -5.16 15.64
C GLY A 11 -13.91 -5.57 15.52
N ILE A 12 -13.21 -5.02 14.55
CA ILE A 12 -11.77 -5.26 14.33
C ILE A 12 -10.96 -4.78 15.54
N LEU A 13 -11.21 -3.57 16.03
CA LEU A 13 -10.50 -3.02 17.19
C LEU A 13 -10.75 -3.81 18.47
N LYS A 14 -11.97 -4.32 18.65
CA LYS A 14 -12.29 -5.22 19.77
C LYS A 14 -11.59 -6.58 19.63
N ALA A 15 -11.56 -7.15 18.43
CA ALA A 15 -10.88 -8.42 18.17
C ALA A 15 -9.37 -8.32 18.38
N LEU A 16 -8.79 -7.13 18.16
CA LEU A 16 -7.37 -6.84 18.41
C LEU A 16 -7.07 -6.53 19.88
N ASN A 17 -8.06 -6.60 20.79
CA ASN A 17 -7.92 -6.25 22.20
C ASN A 17 -7.26 -4.88 22.41
N THR A 18 -7.69 -3.87 21.61
CA THR A 18 -7.15 -2.52 21.72
C THR A 18 -7.46 -1.94 23.10
N PRO A 19 -6.45 -1.45 23.86
CA PRO A 19 -6.67 -0.88 25.18
C PRO A 19 -7.65 0.29 25.14
N ALA A 20 -8.51 0.41 26.17
CA ALA A 20 -9.55 1.43 26.23
C ALA A 20 -8.97 2.86 26.14
N GLU A 21 -7.79 3.08 26.70
CA GLU A 21 -7.09 4.38 26.69
C GLU A 21 -6.69 4.84 25.28
N THR A 22 -6.43 3.91 24.37
CA THR A 22 -5.99 4.20 23.00
C THR A 22 -7.06 3.94 21.94
N TYR A 23 -8.23 3.44 22.37
CA TYR A 23 -9.30 3.03 21.45
C TYR A 23 -9.81 4.18 20.58
N ASP A 24 -10.16 5.31 21.18
CA ASP A 24 -10.71 6.48 20.47
C ASP A 24 -9.69 7.07 19.49
N MET A 25 -8.42 7.08 19.89
CA MET A 25 -7.33 7.56 19.04
C MET A 25 -7.10 6.62 17.85
N ALA A 26 -7.07 5.31 18.10
CA ALA A 26 -6.92 4.30 17.06
C ALA A 26 -8.12 4.28 16.11
N TYR A 27 -9.34 4.41 16.66
CA TYR A 27 -10.57 4.46 15.85
C TYR A 27 -10.57 5.67 14.90
N SER A 28 -10.31 6.85 15.42
CA SER A 28 -10.30 8.09 14.62
C SER A 28 -9.21 8.07 13.55
N TYR A 29 -8.01 7.58 13.88
CA TYR A 29 -6.92 7.44 12.93
C TYR A 29 -7.29 6.48 11.79
N LEU A 30 -7.79 5.29 12.12
CA LEU A 30 -8.18 4.29 11.14
C LEU A 30 -9.37 4.74 10.29
N ALA A 31 -10.35 5.42 10.87
CA ALA A 31 -11.49 5.97 10.12
C ALA A 31 -11.03 6.96 9.04
N ILE A 32 -10.15 7.90 9.39
CA ILE A 32 -9.55 8.84 8.42
C ILE A 32 -8.81 8.07 7.31
N TYR A 33 -8.01 7.06 7.68
CA TYR A 33 -7.23 6.28 6.74
C TYR A 33 -8.13 5.44 5.81
N ILE A 34 -9.20 4.84 6.33
CA ILE A 34 -10.17 4.05 5.56
C ILE A 34 -10.94 4.94 4.57
N LEU A 35 -11.34 6.14 4.97
CA LEU A 35 -11.96 7.12 4.07
C LEU A 35 -11.02 7.48 2.91
N GLY A 36 -9.74 7.64 3.19
CA GLY A 36 -8.71 7.90 2.19
C GLY A 36 -8.27 6.67 1.37
N TYR A 37 -8.71 5.48 1.73
CA TYR A 37 -8.24 4.22 1.14
C TYR A 37 -8.44 4.15 -0.37
N LEU A 38 -9.49 4.76 -0.90
CA LEU A 38 -9.71 4.84 -2.35
C LEU A 38 -8.57 5.59 -3.05
N ALA A 39 -8.11 6.70 -2.49
CA ALA A 39 -7.00 7.46 -3.04
C ALA A 39 -5.68 6.68 -2.97
N VAL A 40 -5.43 6.00 -1.84
CA VAL A 40 -4.27 5.10 -1.67
C VAL A 40 -4.30 3.98 -2.70
N TYR A 41 -5.46 3.34 -2.88
CA TYR A 41 -5.64 2.27 -3.86
C TYR A 41 -5.37 2.76 -5.29
N LEU A 42 -5.92 3.90 -5.68
CA LEU A 42 -5.68 4.49 -7.00
C LEU A 42 -4.20 4.86 -7.19
N TYR A 43 -3.55 5.41 -6.16
CA TYR A 43 -2.13 5.70 -6.17
C TYR A 43 -1.30 4.43 -6.45
N LEU A 44 -1.55 3.35 -5.73
CA LEU A 44 -0.87 2.07 -5.91
C LEU A 44 -1.17 1.45 -7.28
N TYR A 45 -2.42 1.54 -7.74
CA TYR A 45 -2.81 1.05 -9.05
C TYR A 45 -2.06 1.76 -10.17
N PHE A 46 -2.07 3.10 -10.19
CA PHE A 46 -1.35 3.85 -11.24
C PHE A 46 0.17 3.72 -11.15
N THR A 47 0.69 3.52 -9.95
CA THR A 47 2.11 3.16 -9.75
C THR A 47 2.44 1.82 -10.44
N ALA A 48 1.58 0.82 -10.28
CA ALA A 48 1.74 -0.48 -10.95
C ALA A 48 1.57 -0.37 -12.48
N VAL A 49 0.62 0.44 -12.94
CA VAL A 49 0.41 0.72 -14.38
C VAL A 49 1.66 1.37 -15.00
N LEU A 50 2.22 2.41 -14.38
CA LEU A 50 3.45 3.05 -14.87
C LEU A 50 4.62 2.07 -14.95
N ARG A 51 4.75 1.20 -13.96
CA ARG A 51 5.77 0.15 -13.95
C ARG A 51 5.57 -0.86 -15.07
N SER A 52 4.34 -1.28 -15.35
CA SER A 52 4.05 -2.25 -16.42
C SER A 52 4.38 -1.71 -17.81
N PHE A 53 4.30 -0.40 -18.02
CA PHE A 53 4.77 0.27 -19.25
C PHE A 53 6.29 0.44 -19.32
N GLY A 54 7.04 -0.11 -18.35
CA GLY A 54 8.51 0.03 -18.31
C GLY A 54 8.99 1.41 -17.85
N ASN A 55 8.09 2.31 -17.45
CA ASN A 55 8.46 3.66 -16.99
C ASN A 55 8.75 3.68 -15.48
N SER A 56 9.73 2.84 -15.08
CA SER A 56 10.14 2.70 -13.68
C SER A 56 10.78 3.96 -13.12
N MET A 57 11.46 4.75 -13.93
CA MET A 57 12.11 6.00 -13.51
C MET A 57 11.07 7.02 -13.02
N PHE A 58 10.01 7.25 -13.80
CA PHE A 58 8.97 8.19 -13.40
C PHE A 58 8.23 7.71 -12.14
N GLN A 59 7.97 6.40 -12.05
CA GLN A 59 7.41 5.80 -10.85
C GLN A 59 8.31 6.04 -9.63
N ALA A 60 9.62 5.79 -9.75
CA ALA A 60 10.57 5.98 -8.65
C ALA A 60 10.60 7.45 -8.19
N VAL A 61 10.64 8.39 -9.13
CA VAL A 61 10.60 9.83 -8.83
C VAL A 61 9.29 10.22 -8.15
N ALA A 62 8.14 9.73 -8.64
CA ALA A 62 6.85 10.01 -8.03
C ALA A 62 6.77 9.48 -6.58
N MET A 63 7.28 8.26 -6.34
CA MET A 63 7.34 7.69 -4.99
C MET A 63 8.29 8.48 -4.08
N LEU A 64 9.46 8.89 -4.59
CA LEU A 64 10.40 9.70 -3.83
C LEU A 64 9.79 11.04 -3.44
N VAL A 65 9.13 11.72 -4.38
CA VAL A 65 8.42 12.98 -4.11
C VAL A 65 7.31 12.78 -3.09
N SER A 66 6.53 11.70 -3.18
CA SER A 66 5.50 11.36 -2.19
C SER A 66 6.10 11.19 -0.79
N THR A 67 7.23 10.48 -0.70
CA THR A 67 7.91 10.25 0.58
C THR A 67 8.47 11.54 1.18
N ILE A 68 9.09 12.40 0.36
CA ILE A 68 9.61 13.69 0.81
C ILE A 68 8.46 14.62 1.25
N LEU A 69 7.37 14.68 0.47
CA LEU A 69 6.19 15.44 0.84
C LEU A 69 5.60 14.94 2.17
N ASN A 70 5.48 13.64 2.34
CA ASN A 70 5.01 13.06 3.60
C ASN A 70 5.93 13.44 4.76
N ALA A 71 7.25 13.29 4.61
CA ALA A 71 8.22 13.66 5.65
C ALA A 71 8.17 15.14 6.05
N ILE A 72 7.78 16.03 5.13
CA ILE A 72 7.60 17.46 5.41
C ILE A 72 6.23 17.74 6.04
N LEU A 73 5.18 17.10 5.53
CA LEU A 73 3.81 17.33 5.96
C LEU A 73 3.52 16.70 7.33
N ASP A 74 4.12 15.56 7.65
CA ASP A 74 3.92 14.86 8.92
C ASP A 74 4.17 15.76 10.14
N PRO A 75 5.36 16.38 10.33
CA PRO A 75 5.61 17.23 11.49
C PRO A 75 4.69 18.47 11.51
N ILE A 76 4.36 19.02 10.35
CA ILE A 76 3.46 20.19 10.25
C ILE A 76 2.06 19.80 10.72
N PHE A 77 1.48 18.76 10.17
CA PHE A 77 0.12 18.34 10.52
C PHE A 77 0.03 17.77 11.94
N ILE A 78 1.07 17.07 12.42
CA ILE A 78 1.12 16.59 13.81
C ILE A 78 1.15 17.78 14.77
N HIS A 79 1.89 18.86 14.45
CA HIS A 79 1.94 20.06 15.29
C HIS A 79 0.58 20.76 15.39
N PHE A 80 -0.18 20.87 14.28
CA PHE A 80 -1.45 21.59 14.25
C PHE A 80 -2.66 20.75 14.66
N ILE A 81 -2.68 19.46 14.34
CA ILE A 81 -3.86 18.58 14.46
C ILE A 81 -3.59 17.41 15.42
N GLY A 82 -2.35 17.27 15.91
CA GLY A 82 -1.95 16.15 16.76
C GLY A 82 -1.79 14.85 15.97
N PHE A 83 -2.00 13.71 16.63
CA PHE A 83 -1.74 12.38 16.06
C PHE A 83 -2.51 12.09 14.75
N HIS A 84 -3.71 12.64 14.60
CA HIS A 84 -4.50 12.49 13.36
C HIS A 84 -3.84 13.17 12.16
N GLY A 85 -2.97 14.14 12.40
CA GLY A 85 -2.21 14.85 11.36
C GLY A 85 -1.35 13.92 10.52
N ALA A 86 -0.77 12.88 11.11
CA ALA A 86 0.03 11.90 10.37
C ALA A 86 -0.79 11.13 9.31
N ALA A 87 -2.04 10.74 9.63
CA ALA A 87 -2.91 10.09 8.65
C ALA A 87 -3.25 11.05 7.50
N ILE A 88 -3.57 12.30 7.82
CA ILE A 88 -3.92 13.33 6.82
C ILE A 88 -2.71 13.65 5.93
N ALA A 89 -1.53 13.80 6.50
CA ALA A 89 -0.30 14.07 5.75
C ALA A 89 0.03 12.94 4.76
N THR A 90 -0.12 11.69 5.21
CA THR A 90 0.08 10.51 4.36
C THR A 90 -0.91 10.49 3.20
N LEU A 91 -2.20 10.70 3.46
CA LEU A 91 -3.22 10.74 2.42
C LEU A 91 -2.99 11.89 1.45
N LEU A 92 -2.68 13.07 1.95
CA LEU A 92 -2.46 14.27 1.13
C LEU A 92 -1.26 14.10 0.21
N SER A 93 -0.13 13.58 0.71
CA SER A 93 1.06 13.32 -0.11
C SER A 93 0.77 12.32 -1.23
N GLN A 94 0.01 11.28 -0.96
CA GLN A 94 -0.38 10.28 -1.95
C GLN A 94 -1.38 10.83 -2.99
N VAL A 95 -2.35 11.64 -2.57
CA VAL A 95 -3.29 12.32 -3.48
C VAL A 95 -2.56 13.28 -4.41
N ILE A 96 -1.63 14.08 -3.90
CA ILE A 96 -0.83 15.00 -4.72
C ILE A 96 -0.05 14.19 -5.77
N CYS A 97 0.62 13.12 -5.37
CA CYS A 97 1.34 12.27 -6.32
C CYS A 97 0.43 11.54 -7.31
N LEU A 98 -0.75 11.09 -6.88
CA LEU A 98 -1.76 10.54 -7.76
C LEU A 98 -2.15 11.54 -8.86
N VAL A 99 -2.42 12.79 -8.50
CA VAL A 99 -2.75 13.85 -9.47
C VAL A 99 -1.59 14.06 -10.45
N PHE A 100 -0.36 14.10 -9.97
CA PHE A 100 0.83 14.18 -10.83
C PHE A 100 0.93 13.01 -11.80
N MET A 101 0.72 11.79 -11.33
CA MET A 101 0.74 10.60 -12.17
C MET A 101 -0.36 10.62 -13.24
N LEU A 102 -1.57 11.04 -12.88
CA LEU A 102 -2.69 11.16 -13.81
C LEU A 102 -2.41 12.20 -14.90
N ILE A 103 -1.87 13.36 -14.55
CA ILE A 103 -1.47 14.40 -15.50
C ILE A 103 -0.40 13.87 -16.46
N TYR A 104 0.60 13.16 -15.95
CA TYR A 104 1.65 12.56 -16.76
C TYR A 104 1.10 11.52 -17.74
N LEU A 105 0.27 10.58 -17.26
CA LEU A 105 -0.34 9.54 -18.10
C LEU A 105 -1.21 10.14 -19.21
N LYS A 106 -1.96 11.20 -18.88
CA LYS A 106 -2.77 11.94 -19.87
C LYS A 106 -1.91 12.64 -20.92
N LYS A 107 -0.83 13.33 -20.50
CA LYS A 107 0.10 14.01 -21.44
C LYS A 107 0.79 13.03 -22.40
N LYS A 108 1.20 11.89 -21.92
CA LYS A 108 1.87 10.85 -22.70
C LYS A 108 0.91 9.97 -23.52
N LYS A 109 -0.41 10.18 -23.39
CA LYS A 109 -1.46 9.34 -24.04
C LYS A 109 -1.30 7.83 -23.75
N LEU A 110 -0.69 7.49 -22.62
CA LEU A 110 -0.48 6.11 -22.20
C LEU A 110 -1.76 5.47 -21.67
N PHE A 111 -2.73 6.28 -21.29
CA PHE A 111 -3.98 5.83 -20.72
C PHE A 111 -5.15 6.60 -21.32
N ALA A 112 -6.08 5.88 -21.91
CA ALA A 112 -7.35 6.43 -22.37
C ALA A 112 -8.45 6.02 -21.35
N PHE A 113 -9.02 7.00 -20.66
CA PHE A 113 -10.22 6.78 -19.84
C PHE A 113 -11.40 6.50 -20.76
N LYS A 114 -11.52 5.29 -21.27
CA LYS A 114 -12.76 4.80 -21.87
C LYS A 114 -13.47 3.95 -20.83
N ILE A 115 -14.65 4.37 -20.43
CA ILE A 115 -15.58 3.50 -19.73
C ILE A 115 -16.08 2.51 -20.77
N SER A 116 -15.34 1.42 -20.95
CA SER A 116 -15.77 0.29 -21.76
C SER A 116 -16.79 -0.53 -20.98
N ALA A 117 -17.73 -1.14 -21.67
CA ALA A 117 -18.62 -2.09 -21.06
C ALA A 117 -17.79 -3.21 -20.39
N PHE A 118 -18.22 -3.63 -19.21
CA PHE A 118 -17.59 -4.66 -18.43
C PHE A 118 -17.65 -5.99 -19.19
N ASP A 119 -16.53 -6.45 -19.74
CA ASP A 119 -16.45 -7.74 -20.40
C ASP A 119 -15.98 -8.81 -19.41
N LYS A 120 -16.82 -9.84 -19.23
CA LYS A 120 -16.48 -11.00 -18.37
C LYS A 120 -15.23 -11.71 -18.84
N ASN A 121 -14.94 -11.70 -20.14
CA ASN A 121 -13.77 -12.37 -20.72
C ASN A 121 -12.45 -11.71 -20.29
N ASP A 122 -12.46 -10.40 -19.99
CA ASP A 122 -11.27 -9.68 -19.49
C ASP A 122 -11.10 -9.80 -17.99
N VAL A 123 -12.20 -9.91 -17.26
CA VAL A 123 -12.19 -9.91 -15.80
C VAL A 123 -11.80 -11.27 -15.22
N LEU A 124 -12.26 -12.36 -15.81
CA LEU A 124 -11.98 -13.70 -15.29
C LEU A 124 -10.48 -14.01 -15.25
N PRO A 125 -9.68 -13.76 -16.30
CA PRO A 125 -8.22 -13.92 -16.24
C PRO A 125 -7.54 -13.02 -15.21
N LEU A 126 -8.07 -11.81 -14.99
CA LEU A 126 -7.58 -10.90 -13.95
C LEU A 126 -7.78 -11.48 -12.55
N ILE A 127 -8.98 -11.99 -12.26
CA ILE A 127 -9.30 -12.63 -10.98
C ILE A 127 -8.42 -13.86 -10.76
N GLN A 128 -8.28 -14.72 -11.77
CA GLN A 128 -7.44 -15.92 -11.69
C GLN A 128 -5.97 -15.61 -11.36
N LYS A 129 -5.44 -14.49 -11.85
CA LYS A 129 -4.08 -14.03 -11.53
C LYS A 129 -4.02 -13.28 -10.19
N ALA A 130 -5.08 -12.61 -9.79
CA ALA A 130 -5.14 -11.87 -8.54
C ALA A 130 -5.19 -12.80 -7.32
N ILE A 131 -5.91 -13.92 -7.37
CA ILE A 131 -6.05 -14.86 -6.26
C ILE A 131 -4.69 -15.38 -5.75
N PRO A 132 -3.80 -15.95 -6.59
CA PRO A 132 -2.47 -16.37 -6.14
C PRO A 132 -1.64 -15.21 -5.57
N SER A 133 -1.74 -14.02 -6.15
CA SER A 133 -1.02 -12.83 -5.68
C SER A 133 -1.51 -12.37 -4.30
N VAL A 134 -2.83 -12.42 -4.06
CA VAL A 134 -3.41 -12.11 -2.75
C VAL A 134 -2.94 -13.12 -1.70
N ILE A 135 -2.96 -14.41 -2.02
CA ILE A 135 -2.48 -15.46 -1.11
C ILE A 135 -1.00 -15.25 -0.79
N GLN A 136 -0.17 -15.02 -1.82
CA GLN A 136 1.27 -14.77 -1.67
C GLN A 136 1.57 -13.59 -0.75
N GLN A 137 0.80 -12.50 -0.85
CA GLN A 137 0.97 -11.32 0.00
C GLN A 137 0.38 -11.49 1.40
N SER A 138 -0.65 -12.31 1.55
CA SER A 138 -1.33 -12.53 2.83
C SER A 138 -0.55 -13.44 3.77
N ILE A 139 0.14 -14.46 3.24
CA ILE A 139 0.88 -15.45 4.05
C ILE A 139 1.92 -14.77 4.96
N PRO A 140 2.83 -13.90 4.46
CA PRO A 140 3.80 -13.22 5.32
C PRO A 140 3.14 -12.33 6.39
N ALA A 141 2.05 -11.63 6.02
CA ALA A 141 1.32 -10.79 6.95
C ALA A 141 0.68 -11.59 8.10
N ILE A 142 0.03 -12.72 7.78
CA ILE A 142 -0.54 -13.63 8.77
C ILE A 142 0.56 -14.21 9.67
N SER A 143 1.68 -14.66 9.08
CA SER A 143 2.83 -15.19 9.81
C SER A 143 3.40 -14.18 10.80
N THR A 144 3.64 -12.95 10.34
CA THR A 144 4.15 -11.86 11.19
C THR A 144 3.18 -11.53 12.32
N THR A 145 1.88 -11.48 12.03
CA THR A 145 0.85 -11.22 13.06
C THR A 145 0.83 -12.34 14.09
N PHE A 146 0.88 -13.59 13.67
CA PHE A 146 0.92 -14.74 14.58
C PHE A 146 2.18 -14.74 15.45
N LEU A 147 3.36 -14.49 14.86
CA LEU A 147 4.62 -14.40 15.61
C LEU A 147 4.61 -13.24 16.59
N THR A 148 4.08 -12.07 16.20
CA THR A 148 3.95 -10.93 17.10
C THR A 148 3.03 -11.25 18.27
N ALA A 149 1.89 -11.91 18.02
CA ALA A 149 0.99 -12.35 19.08
C ALA A 149 1.66 -13.37 20.01
N LEU A 150 2.43 -14.31 19.47
CA LEU A 150 3.20 -15.28 20.28
C LEU A 150 4.27 -14.59 21.15
N VAL A 151 5.05 -13.68 20.56
CA VAL A 151 6.10 -12.94 21.29
C VAL A 151 5.49 -12.05 22.37
N SER A 152 4.30 -11.52 22.14
CA SER A 152 3.60 -10.67 23.13
C SER A 152 3.28 -11.38 24.44
N THR A 153 3.20 -12.70 24.45
CA THR A 153 2.95 -13.49 25.66
C THR A 153 4.14 -13.55 26.61
N TYR A 154 5.36 -13.21 26.14
CA TYR A 154 6.57 -13.30 26.95
C TYR A 154 6.83 -12.01 27.75
N SER A 155 6.98 -10.87 27.08
CA SER A 155 7.16 -9.58 27.73
C SER A 155 7.08 -8.41 26.76
N VAL A 156 6.85 -7.19 27.28
CA VAL A 156 6.86 -5.94 26.49
C VAL A 156 8.24 -5.70 25.86
N THR A 157 9.31 -6.03 26.58
CA THR A 157 10.68 -5.91 26.07
C THR A 157 10.94 -6.86 24.88
N ALA A 158 10.39 -8.09 24.94
CA ALA A 158 10.50 -9.05 23.86
C ALA A 158 9.80 -8.58 22.59
N ILE A 159 8.60 -7.97 22.71
CA ILE A 159 7.88 -7.38 21.59
C ILE A 159 8.70 -6.24 20.97
N ALA A 160 9.25 -5.34 21.79
CA ALA A 160 10.05 -4.24 21.31
C ALA A 160 11.31 -4.73 20.56
N ALA A 161 12.02 -5.71 21.11
CA ALA A 161 13.18 -6.31 20.47
C ALA A 161 12.81 -6.99 19.14
N TYR A 162 11.73 -7.76 19.11
CA TYR A 162 11.21 -8.40 17.89
C TYR A 162 10.85 -7.36 16.82
N GLY A 163 10.18 -6.27 17.22
CA GLY A 163 9.80 -5.19 16.31
C GLY A 163 11.03 -4.49 15.69
N VAL A 164 12.06 -4.21 16.48
CA VAL A 164 13.33 -3.62 15.98
C VAL A 164 14.03 -4.58 15.03
N THR A 165 14.16 -5.85 15.41
CA THR A 165 14.79 -6.88 14.56
C THR A 165 14.04 -7.04 13.24
N GLY A 166 12.71 -7.09 13.26
CA GLY A 166 11.89 -7.17 12.06
C GLY A 166 12.04 -5.95 11.13
N LYS A 167 12.26 -4.75 11.68
CA LYS A 167 12.56 -3.57 10.87
C LYS A 167 13.93 -3.68 10.18
N LEU A 168 14.93 -4.15 10.88
CA LEU A 168 16.27 -4.38 10.30
C LEU A 168 16.24 -5.47 9.22
N GLU A 169 15.52 -6.56 9.47
CA GLU A 169 15.32 -7.62 8.50
C GLU A 169 14.62 -7.10 7.23
N THR A 170 13.58 -6.28 7.38
CA THR A 170 12.87 -5.67 6.24
C THR A 170 13.80 -4.82 5.37
N ILE A 171 14.71 -4.05 5.96
CA ILE A 171 15.71 -3.25 5.23
C ILE A 171 16.61 -4.15 4.37
N LEU A 172 17.02 -5.31 4.89
CA LEU A 172 17.85 -6.26 4.15
C LEU A 172 17.09 -6.92 2.99
N PHE A 173 15.78 -7.12 3.14
CA PHE A 173 14.95 -7.73 2.09
C PHE A 173 14.52 -6.74 0.99
N TYR A 174 14.53 -5.43 1.22
CA TYR A 174 14.11 -4.46 0.21
C TYR A 174 14.82 -4.56 -1.15
N PRO A 175 16.16 -4.76 -1.22
CA PRO A 175 16.82 -4.95 -2.50
C PRO A 175 16.34 -6.17 -3.27
N ALA A 176 16.09 -7.29 -2.57
CA ALA A 176 15.57 -8.51 -3.17
C ALA A 176 14.13 -8.32 -3.69
N MET A 177 13.29 -7.61 -2.92
CA MET A 177 11.94 -7.24 -3.35
C MET A 177 11.95 -6.32 -4.59
N ALA A 178 12.88 -5.36 -4.65
CA ALA A 178 13.04 -4.49 -5.81
C ALA A 178 13.42 -5.28 -7.07
N LEU A 179 14.37 -6.22 -6.95
CA LEU A 179 14.74 -7.11 -8.05
C LEU A 179 13.56 -7.97 -8.52
N ASN A 180 12.77 -8.53 -7.60
CA ASN A 180 11.58 -9.31 -7.94
C ASN A 180 10.55 -8.47 -8.73
N MET A 181 10.34 -7.21 -8.32
CA MET A 181 9.44 -6.30 -9.03
C MET A 181 9.92 -6.01 -10.46
N VAL A 182 11.22 -5.80 -10.67
CA VAL A 182 11.81 -5.56 -11.99
C VAL A 182 11.70 -6.81 -12.86
N LEU A 183 12.07 -7.98 -12.33
CA LEU A 183 11.97 -9.26 -13.03
C LEU A 183 10.53 -9.55 -13.46
N THR A 184 9.56 -9.36 -12.60
CA THR A 184 8.14 -9.55 -12.93
C THR A 184 7.70 -8.67 -14.11
N THR A 185 8.19 -7.45 -14.17
CA THR A 185 7.87 -6.51 -15.27
C THR A 185 8.52 -6.97 -16.57
N ILE A 186 9.82 -7.30 -16.54
CA ILE A 186 10.57 -7.72 -17.74
C ILE A 186 10.01 -9.03 -18.28
N ILE A 187 9.83 -10.04 -17.43
CA ILE A 187 9.27 -11.33 -17.82
C ILE A 187 7.86 -11.16 -18.41
N GLY A 188 7.02 -10.33 -17.77
CA GLY A 188 5.68 -10.05 -18.26
C GLY A 188 5.68 -9.40 -19.65
N GLN A 189 6.63 -8.51 -19.94
CA GLN A 189 6.78 -7.89 -21.25
C GLN A 189 7.35 -8.87 -22.29
N CYS A 190 8.33 -9.69 -21.93
CA CYS A 190 8.91 -10.71 -22.81
C CYS A 190 7.87 -11.76 -23.20
N VAL A 191 7.11 -12.28 -22.22
CA VAL A 191 6.04 -13.25 -22.47
C VAL A 191 4.93 -12.66 -23.32
N GLY A 192 4.53 -11.40 -23.04
CA GLY A 192 3.51 -10.70 -23.83
C GLY A 192 3.96 -10.39 -25.25
N GLY A 193 5.26 -10.19 -25.46
CA GLY A 193 5.88 -9.97 -26.78
C GLY A 193 6.31 -11.25 -27.50
N ALA A 194 6.02 -12.45 -26.94
CA ALA A 194 6.45 -13.77 -27.43
C ALA A 194 7.98 -13.86 -27.66
N ARG A 195 8.77 -13.15 -26.86
CA ARG A 195 10.24 -13.19 -26.85
C ARG A 195 10.68 -14.12 -25.72
N TYR A 196 11.16 -15.27 -26.09
CA TYR A 196 11.59 -16.33 -25.13
C TYR A 196 13.09 -16.60 -25.17
N ASP A 197 13.85 -15.83 -25.94
CA ASP A 197 15.30 -15.87 -26.14
C ASP A 197 16.05 -14.92 -25.22
#